data_15a756c6d7b2e1a4b9396019250ffea1
#
_entry.id   15a756c6d7b2e1a4b9396019250ffea1
#
_cell.length_a   1.000
_cell.length_b   1.000
_cell.length_c   1.000
_cell.angle_alpha   90.00
_cell.angle_beta   90.00
_cell.angle_gamma   90.00
#
_symmetry.space_group_name_H-M   'P 1'
#
loop_
_entity.id
_entity.type
_entity.pdbx_description
1 polymer ?
#
loop_
_entity_poly.entity_id
_entity_poly.type
_entity_poly.pdbx_seq_one_letter_code
_entity_poly.pdbx_strand_id
1 'polypeptide(L)'
;IYLRAAEYLGTRPEETVVFEDVIHAIRTAKQAGFQVVGIYDETSKDDQEEVRREADWYCREWAELMKKKTALTIAGSDSSGGAGIQADIKTMQANGVYAMSAITALTAQNTTGVTGIMEVSPEFLEQQLDAVITDIRPDAVKIGMVSSEELIKMISKKDQNHED
;
A
#
# COMPACT_ATOMS: atom_id res chain seq x y z
N ILE A 1 5.99 18.32 18.94
CA ILE A 1 4.83 17.65 18.34
C ILE A 1 5.06 16.16 18.23
N TYR A 2 6.24 15.71 17.73
CA TYR A 2 6.56 14.29 17.45
C TYR A 2 6.51 13.40 18.70
N LEU A 3 7.08 13.84 19.83
CA LEU A 3 7.01 13.07 21.10
C LEU A 3 5.57 12.81 21.55
N ARG A 4 4.68 13.82 21.41
CA ARG A 4 3.26 13.61 21.72
C ARG A 4 2.58 12.64 20.74
N ALA A 5 2.96 12.66 19.47
CA ALA A 5 2.43 11.72 18.48
C ALA A 5 2.87 10.28 18.81
N ALA A 6 4.16 10.06 19.12
CA ALA A 6 4.66 8.76 19.54
C ALA A 6 3.97 8.27 20.85
N GLU A 7 3.76 9.15 21.81
CA GLU A 7 3.01 8.83 23.05
C GLU A 7 1.57 8.39 22.74
N TYR A 8 0.86 9.09 21.85
CA TYR A 8 -0.48 8.70 21.41
C TYR A 8 -0.51 7.37 20.68
N LEU A 9 0.55 7.07 19.89
CA LEU A 9 0.68 5.82 19.16
C LEU A 9 1.15 4.66 20.06
N GLY A 10 1.60 4.95 21.28
CA GLY A 10 2.16 3.95 22.19
C GLY A 10 3.50 3.38 21.69
N THR A 11 4.27 4.17 20.91
CA THR A 11 5.56 3.80 20.37
C THR A 11 6.68 4.63 20.97
N ARG A 12 7.91 4.12 20.91
CA ARG A 12 9.12 4.88 21.29
C ARG A 12 9.65 5.68 20.09
N PRO A 13 10.38 6.80 20.32
CA PRO A 13 10.95 7.58 19.22
C PRO A 13 11.78 6.73 18.25
N GLU A 14 12.65 5.85 18.76
CA GLU A 14 13.50 4.97 17.97
C GLU A 14 12.75 3.89 17.16
N GLU A 15 11.47 3.67 17.46
CA GLU A 15 10.56 2.74 16.77
C GLU A 15 9.63 3.46 15.78
N THR A 16 9.76 4.79 15.70
CA THR A 16 8.85 5.64 14.92
C THR A 16 9.64 6.35 13.83
N VAL A 17 9.12 6.30 12.60
CA VAL A 17 9.69 7.03 11.46
C VAL A 17 8.87 8.29 11.23
N VAL A 18 9.56 9.42 11.13
CA VAL A 18 8.99 10.73 10.81
C VAL A 18 9.28 11.04 9.34
N PHE A 19 8.28 11.48 8.60
CA PHE A 19 8.39 11.95 7.23
C PHE A 19 8.24 13.46 7.23
N GLU A 20 9.26 14.18 6.77
CA GLU A 20 9.32 15.65 6.82
C GLU A 20 10.05 16.23 5.62
N ASP A 21 9.62 17.40 5.19
CA ASP A 21 10.20 18.17 4.09
C ASP A 21 10.93 19.45 4.56
N VAL A 22 10.73 19.86 5.82
CA VAL A 22 11.26 21.10 6.39
C VAL A 22 12.46 20.83 7.30
N ILE A 23 13.59 21.46 7.02
CA ILE A 23 14.86 21.21 7.71
C ILE A 23 14.80 21.38 9.23
N HIS A 24 14.07 22.40 9.75
CA HIS A 24 13.98 22.56 11.22
C HIS A 24 13.14 21.45 11.86
N ALA A 25 12.14 20.96 11.18
CA ALA A 25 11.30 19.86 11.65
C ALA A 25 12.09 18.54 11.67
N ILE A 26 12.90 18.29 10.64
CA ILE A 26 13.85 17.17 10.57
C ILE A 26 14.82 17.21 11.75
N ARG A 27 15.47 18.36 11.99
CA ARG A 27 16.39 18.53 13.13
C ARG A 27 15.70 18.28 14.46
N THR A 28 14.48 18.79 14.61
CA THR A 28 13.69 18.61 15.84
C THR A 28 13.36 17.14 16.09
N ALA A 29 12.93 16.41 15.05
CA ALA A 29 12.63 14.98 15.14
C ALA A 29 13.89 14.16 15.44
N LYS A 30 15.02 14.45 14.75
CA LYS A 30 16.32 13.80 14.99
C LYS A 30 16.80 14.00 16.41
N GLN A 31 16.74 15.25 16.94
CA GLN A 31 17.13 15.56 18.33
C GLN A 31 16.26 14.82 19.36
N ALA A 32 15.02 14.52 19.02
CA ALA A 32 14.11 13.75 19.86
C ALA A 32 14.28 12.22 19.72
N GLY A 33 15.24 11.74 18.90
CA GLY A 33 15.57 10.32 18.75
C GLY A 33 14.77 9.56 17.71
N PHE A 34 14.03 10.26 16.83
CA PHE A 34 13.29 9.64 15.75
C PHE A 34 14.20 9.30 14.55
N GLN A 35 13.80 8.27 13.82
CA GLN A 35 14.29 8.05 12.46
C GLN A 35 13.52 8.98 11.52
N VAL A 36 14.21 9.63 10.57
CA VAL A 36 13.60 10.64 9.71
C VAL A 36 13.86 10.35 8.24
N VAL A 37 12.78 10.35 7.46
CA VAL A 37 12.81 10.39 6.00
C VAL A 37 12.59 11.83 5.55
N GLY A 38 13.60 12.43 4.94
CA GLY A 38 13.47 13.72 4.28
C GLY A 38 12.73 13.58 2.95
N ILE A 39 11.68 14.36 2.76
CA ILE A 39 10.88 14.37 1.53
C ILE A 39 11.18 15.61 0.73
N TYR A 40 11.32 15.47 -0.59
CA TYR A 40 11.39 16.64 -1.48
C TYR A 40 10.05 17.36 -1.52
N ASP A 41 10.10 18.67 -1.34
CA ASP A 41 8.98 19.56 -1.62
C ASP A 41 9.49 20.82 -2.35
N GLU A 42 8.75 21.29 -3.35
CA GLU A 42 9.13 22.46 -4.14
C GLU A 42 9.16 23.74 -3.30
N THR A 43 8.36 23.80 -2.23
CA THR A 43 8.32 24.97 -1.34
C THR A 43 9.56 25.09 -0.46
N SER A 44 10.29 23.97 -0.23
CA SER A 44 11.54 23.90 0.54
C SER A 44 12.77 23.56 -0.33
N LYS A 45 12.71 23.82 -1.63
CA LYS A 45 13.75 23.46 -2.60
C LYS A 45 15.15 23.98 -2.29
N ASP A 46 15.23 25.17 -1.68
CA ASP A 46 16.52 25.80 -1.35
C ASP A 46 17.23 25.09 -0.19
N ASP A 47 16.50 24.38 0.65
CA ASP A 47 17.01 23.64 1.81
C ASP A 47 17.26 22.14 1.50
N GLN A 48 17.00 21.66 0.30
CA GLN A 48 17.00 20.23 -0.02
C GLN A 48 18.37 19.54 0.16
N GLU A 49 19.48 20.24 -0.03
CA GLU A 49 20.80 19.68 0.25
C GLU A 49 21.01 19.44 1.75
N GLU A 50 20.50 20.35 2.59
CA GLU A 50 20.54 20.17 4.04
C GLU A 50 19.59 19.06 4.50
N VAL A 51 18.37 18.99 3.95
CA VAL A 51 17.41 17.91 4.20
C VAL A 51 18.04 16.55 3.89
N ARG A 52 18.68 16.41 2.72
CA ARG A 52 19.37 15.18 2.32
C ARG A 52 20.52 14.79 3.24
N ARG A 53 21.25 15.77 3.77
CA ARG A 53 22.39 15.52 4.66
C ARG A 53 21.96 15.10 6.07
N GLU A 54 20.86 15.67 6.57
CA GLU A 54 20.47 15.53 7.98
C GLU A 54 19.43 14.42 8.23
N ALA A 55 18.63 14.05 7.22
CA ALA A 55 17.73 12.92 7.31
C ALA A 55 18.48 11.57 7.27
N ASP A 56 17.90 10.51 7.84
CA ASP A 56 18.44 9.16 7.75
C ASP A 56 18.27 8.58 6.34
N TRP A 57 17.17 8.93 5.69
CA TRP A 57 16.85 8.63 4.30
C TRP A 57 16.31 9.87 3.62
N TYR A 58 16.48 9.95 2.31
CA TYR A 58 15.94 11.02 1.50
C TYR A 58 15.14 10.46 0.33
N CYS A 59 13.96 11.02 0.10
CA CYS A 59 13.06 10.63 -0.96
C CYS A 59 12.67 11.86 -1.79
N ARG A 60 13.00 11.84 -3.06
CA ARG A 60 12.61 12.92 -3.98
C ARG A 60 11.20 12.73 -4.53
N GLU A 61 10.84 11.51 -4.81
CA GLU A 61 9.51 11.14 -5.28
C GLU A 61 9.00 9.97 -4.45
N TRP A 62 7.73 9.99 -4.07
CA TRP A 62 7.10 8.89 -3.33
C TRP A 62 7.29 7.53 -4.03
N ALA A 63 7.36 7.55 -5.38
CA ALA A 63 7.68 6.37 -6.18
C ALA A 63 9.07 5.78 -5.90
N GLU A 64 10.04 6.56 -5.37
CA GLU A 64 11.35 6.04 -4.99
C GLU A 64 11.30 5.20 -3.71
N LEU A 65 10.41 5.54 -2.77
CA LEU A 65 10.11 4.69 -1.62
C LEU A 65 9.42 3.39 -2.07
N MET A 66 8.81 3.42 -3.25
CA MET A 66 8.08 2.33 -3.87
C MET A 66 8.92 1.52 -4.88
N LYS A 67 10.26 1.60 -4.88
CA LYS A 67 11.12 0.68 -5.68
C LYS A 67 10.99 -0.80 -5.25
N LYS A 68 9.95 -1.10 -4.50
CA LYS A 68 9.55 -2.47 -4.23
C LYS A 68 8.84 -3.01 -5.46
N LYS A 69 9.05 -4.30 -5.74
CA LYS A 69 8.19 -5.01 -6.67
C LYS A 69 6.74 -4.86 -6.24
N THR A 70 5.86 -4.70 -7.20
CA THR A 70 4.43 -4.49 -6.96
C THR A 70 3.64 -5.74 -7.34
N ALA A 71 2.62 -6.08 -6.57
CA ALA A 71 1.73 -7.19 -6.91
C ALA A 71 0.27 -6.83 -6.61
N LEU A 72 -0.60 -7.22 -7.53
CA LEU A 72 -2.04 -7.06 -7.40
C LEU A 72 -2.67 -8.40 -7.04
N THR A 73 -3.44 -8.47 -5.96
CA THR A 73 -4.33 -9.61 -5.71
C THR A 73 -5.75 -9.29 -6.15
N ILE A 74 -6.34 -10.17 -6.94
CA ILE A 74 -7.75 -10.15 -7.36
C ILE A 74 -8.44 -11.31 -6.65
N ALA A 75 -9.17 -11.03 -5.56
CA ALA A 75 -9.75 -12.08 -4.72
C ALA A 75 -10.90 -11.55 -3.85
N GLY A 76 -11.62 -12.45 -3.23
CA GLY A 76 -12.55 -12.11 -2.15
C GLY A 76 -11.85 -11.66 -0.89
N SER A 77 -12.57 -10.93 -0.03
CA SER A 77 -12.10 -10.57 1.29
C SER A 77 -12.40 -11.68 2.31
N ASP A 78 -11.63 -11.74 3.38
CA ASP A 78 -11.92 -12.51 4.58
C ASP A 78 -11.92 -11.58 5.78
N SER A 79 -13.09 -11.36 6.40
CA SER A 79 -13.24 -10.43 7.53
C SER A 79 -12.39 -10.85 8.75
N SER A 80 -12.03 -12.13 8.89
CA SER A 80 -11.12 -12.62 9.95
C SER A 80 -9.64 -12.46 9.61
N GLY A 81 -9.32 -12.13 8.36
CA GLY A 81 -7.96 -11.83 7.93
C GLY A 81 -7.04 -13.03 7.70
N GLY A 82 -7.58 -14.26 7.71
CA GLY A 82 -6.82 -15.51 7.55
C GLY A 82 -6.73 -16.01 6.11
N ALA A 83 -7.54 -15.48 5.20
CA ALA A 83 -7.59 -15.84 3.79
C ALA A 83 -7.81 -14.61 2.90
N GLY A 84 -8.10 -14.82 1.62
CA GLY A 84 -8.44 -13.78 0.66
C GLY A 84 -7.39 -12.68 0.54
N ILE A 85 -7.85 -11.47 0.16
CA ILE A 85 -6.95 -10.32 -0.02
C ILE A 85 -6.16 -9.97 1.25
N GLN A 86 -6.72 -10.19 2.45
CA GLN A 86 -6.05 -9.87 3.70
C GLN A 86 -4.82 -10.78 3.94
N ALA A 87 -4.93 -12.06 3.67
CA ALA A 87 -3.80 -12.99 3.75
C ALA A 87 -2.76 -12.70 2.65
N ASP A 88 -3.22 -12.41 1.43
CA ASP A 88 -2.35 -12.09 0.30
C ASP A 88 -1.53 -10.83 0.58
N ILE A 89 -2.17 -9.73 1.02
CA ILE A 89 -1.50 -8.46 1.34
C ILE A 89 -0.46 -8.67 2.44
N LYS A 90 -0.81 -9.36 3.53
CA LYS A 90 0.13 -9.67 4.61
C LYS A 90 1.34 -10.46 4.12
N THR A 91 1.11 -11.45 3.27
CA THR A 91 2.16 -12.29 2.70
C THR A 91 3.08 -11.51 1.76
N MET A 92 2.50 -10.73 0.85
CA MET A 92 3.24 -9.88 -0.09
C MET A 92 4.11 -8.87 0.68
N GLN A 93 3.54 -8.18 1.67
CA GLN A 93 4.26 -7.21 2.49
C GLN A 93 5.39 -7.85 3.31
N ALA A 94 5.15 -9.04 3.90
CA ALA A 94 6.18 -9.77 4.63
C ALA A 94 7.37 -10.18 3.73
N ASN A 95 7.14 -10.31 2.42
CA ASN A 95 8.17 -10.57 1.41
C ASN A 95 8.71 -9.30 0.73
N GLY A 96 8.43 -8.11 1.27
CA GLY A 96 8.95 -6.85 0.75
C GLY A 96 8.29 -6.38 -0.55
N VAL A 97 7.14 -6.94 -0.94
CA VAL A 97 6.37 -6.57 -2.13
C VAL A 97 5.31 -5.54 -1.75
N TYR A 98 5.15 -4.50 -2.56
CA TYR A 98 4.03 -3.56 -2.42
C TYR A 98 2.74 -4.23 -2.93
N ALA A 99 1.78 -4.41 -2.03
CA ALA A 99 0.57 -5.16 -2.29
C ALA A 99 -0.60 -4.23 -2.62
N MET A 100 -1.26 -4.51 -3.74
CA MET A 100 -2.51 -3.87 -4.17
C MET A 100 -3.62 -4.90 -4.22
N SER A 101 -4.88 -4.48 -4.21
CA SER A 101 -6.01 -5.42 -4.25
C SER A 101 -7.17 -4.91 -5.11
N ALA A 102 -7.82 -5.84 -5.81
CA ALA A 102 -9.14 -5.69 -6.41
C ALA A 102 -10.06 -6.77 -5.82
N ILE A 103 -11.16 -6.34 -5.22
CA ILE A 103 -12.03 -7.21 -4.42
C ILE A 103 -13.14 -7.77 -5.31
N THR A 104 -13.26 -9.11 -5.34
CA THR A 104 -14.31 -9.82 -6.09
C THR A 104 -15.58 -10.05 -5.28
N ALA A 105 -15.45 -10.18 -3.96
CA ALA A 105 -16.57 -10.34 -3.04
C ALA A 105 -16.16 -9.94 -1.63
N LEU A 106 -17.08 -9.38 -0.86
CA LEU A 106 -16.96 -9.23 0.58
C LEU A 106 -17.57 -10.45 1.27
N THR A 107 -16.90 -10.99 2.29
CA THR A 107 -17.44 -12.11 3.07
C THR A 107 -17.62 -11.74 4.54
N ALA A 108 -18.67 -12.23 5.13
CA ALA A 108 -18.81 -12.36 6.57
C ALA A 108 -18.24 -13.72 6.96
N GLN A 109 -16.95 -13.75 7.30
CA GLN A 109 -16.16 -14.97 7.47
C GLN A 109 -15.35 -14.94 8.76
N ASN A 110 -15.17 -16.11 9.34
CA ASN A 110 -14.27 -16.36 10.45
C ASN A 110 -13.54 -17.70 10.28
N THR A 111 -12.77 -18.15 11.26
CA THR A 111 -12.00 -19.40 11.21
C THR A 111 -12.85 -20.66 11.14
N THR A 112 -14.16 -20.58 11.40
CA THR A 112 -15.09 -21.71 11.38
C THR A 112 -15.94 -21.78 10.11
N GLY A 113 -16.01 -20.71 9.31
CA GLY A 113 -16.77 -20.71 8.06
C GLY A 113 -17.18 -19.34 7.55
N VAL A 114 -17.94 -19.36 6.46
CA VAL A 114 -18.50 -18.18 5.79
C VAL A 114 -20.01 -18.15 6.05
N THR A 115 -20.53 -17.05 6.60
CA THR A 115 -21.94 -16.87 6.94
C THR A 115 -22.67 -15.92 5.99
N GLY A 116 -21.94 -15.16 5.18
CA GLY A 116 -22.51 -14.24 4.19
C GLY A 116 -21.50 -13.85 3.13
N ILE A 117 -22.00 -13.62 1.92
CA ILE A 117 -21.21 -13.19 0.76
C ILE A 117 -21.96 -12.05 0.07
N MET A 118 -21.23 -10.98 -0.24
CA MET A 118 -21.68 -9.89 -1.09
C MET A 118 -20.74 -9.82 -2.29
N GLU A 119 -21.22 -10.22 -3.46
CA GLU A 119 -20.44 -10.16 -4.70
C GLU A 119 -20.29 -8.72 -5.18
N VAL A 120 -19.14 -8.43 -5.77
CA VAL A 120 -18.90 -7.17 -6.48
C VAL A 120 -19.35 -7.35 -7.92
N SER A 121 -20.02 -6.34 -8.50
CA SER A 121 -20.43 -6.42 -9.90
C SER A 121 -19.20 -6.41 -10.83
N PRO A 122 -19.30 -7.04 -12.03
CA PRO A 122 -18.23 -7.01 -13.02
C PRO A 122 -17.77 -5.59 -13.38
N GLU A 123 -18.71 -4.64 -13.49
CA GLU A 123 -18.44 -3.24 -13.80
C GLU A 123 -17.64 -2.56 -12.69
N PHE A 124 -17.94 -2.87 -11.41
CA PHE A 124 -17.19 -2.28 -10.31
C PHE A 124 -15.82 -2.93 -10.12
N LEU A 125 -15.70 -4.23 -10.41
CA LEU A 125 -14.38 -4.87 -10.43
C LEU A 125 -13.51 -4.29 -11.56
N GLU A 126 -14.10 -4.01 -12.74
CA GLU A 126 -13.39 -3.33 -13.83
C GLU A 126 -12.87 -1.95 -13.39
N GLN A 127 -13.71 -1.15 -12.70
CA GLN A 127 -13.31 0.16 -12.16
C GLN A 127 -12.16 0.05 -11.15
N GLN A 128 -12.17 -0.96 -10.27
CA GLN A 128 -11.07 -1.21 -9.33
C GLN A 128 -9.77 -1.52 -10.08
N LEU A 129 -9.82 -2.37 -11.09
CA LEU A 129 -8.65 -2.73 -11.90
C LEU A 129 -8.11 -1.52 -12.66
N ASP A 130 -8.98 -0.73 -13.29
CA ASP A 130 -8.58 0.47 -14.02
C ASP A 130 -7.93 1.50 -13.09
N ALA A 131 -8.51 1.72 -11.91
CA ALA A 131 -7.95 2.64 -10.92
C ALA A 131 -6.54 2.26 -10.47
N VAL A 132 -6.27 0.96 -10.31
CA VAL A 132 -4.94 0.47 -9.94
C VAL A 132 -3.98 0.53 -11.13
N ILE A 133 -4.35 -0.06 -12.25
CA ILE A 133 -3.43 -0.29 -13.39
C ILE A 133 -3.02 1.03 -14.07
N THR A 134 -3.90 2.02 -14.08
CA THR A 134 -3.60 3.35 -14.67
C THR A 134 -2.64 4.19 -13.84
N ASP A 135 -2.50 3.89 -12.55
CA ASP A 135 -1.59 4.60 -11.63
C ASP A 135 -0.34 3.76 -11.33
N ILE A 136 -0.53 2.54 -10.83
CA ILE A 136 0.58 1.65 -10.47
C ILE A 136 0.42 0.32 -11.21
N ARG A 137 1.16 0.16 -12.33
CA ARG A 137 1.18 -1.09 -13.06
C ARG A 137 1.82 -2.19 -12.20
N PRO A 138 1.11 -3.31 -11.89
CA PRO A 138 1.69 -4.39 -11.10
C PRO A 138 2.76 -5.15 -11.87
N ASP A 139 3.86 -5.53 -11.20
CA ASP A 139 4.86 -6.47 -11.74
C ASP A 139 4.31 -7.91 -11.81
N ALA A 140 3.34 -8.23 -10.95
CA ALA A 140 2.70 -9.55 -10.90
C ALA A 140 1.24 -9.45 -10.47
N VAL A 141 0.43 -10.39 -10.95
CA VAL A 141 -0.98 -10.51 -10.57
C VAL A 141 -1.22 -11.89 -9.96
N LYS A 142 -1.86 -11.92 -8.80
CA LYS A 142 -2.36 -13.16 -8.17
C LYS A 142 -3.88 -13.15 -8.23
N ILE A 143 -4.47 -14.18 -8.81
CA ILE A 143 -5.91 -14.38 -8.83
C ILE A 143 -6.26 -15.40 -7.74
N GLY A 144 -7.16 -15.02 -6.83
CA GLY A 144 -7.70 -15.90 -5.80
C GLY A 144 -9.10 -16.40 -6.15
N MET A 145 -10.03 -16.31 -5.18
CA MET A 145 -11.42 -16.69 -5.41
C MET A 145 -12.12 -15.71 -6.34
N VAL A 146 -12.66 -16.23 -7.43
CA VAL A 146 -13.57 -15.54 -8.36
C VAL A 146 -14.83 -16.37 -8.45
N SER A 147 -15.98 -15.78 -8.09
CA SER A 147 -17.23 -16.51 -7.83
C SER A 147 -18.10 -16.71 -9.06
N SER A 148 -17.90 -15.95 -10.14
CA SER A 148 -18.75 -16.03 -11.34
C SER A 148 -17.97 -16.04 -12.64
N GLU A 149 -18.61 -16.59 -13.69
CA GLU A 149 -18.06 -16.66 -15.05
C GLU A 149 -17.90 -15.26 -15.65
N GLU A 150 -18.81 -14.35 -15.32
CA GLU A 150 -18.77 -12.95 -15.77
C GLU A 150 -17.52 -12.23 -15.25
N LEU A 151 -17.19 -12.41 -13.97
CA LEU A 151 -15.97 -11.86 -13.38
C LEU A 151 -14.70 -12.46 -14.03
N ILE A 152 -14.69 -13.77 -14.28
CA ILE A 152 -13.56 -14.44 -14.96
C ILE A 152 -13.35 -13.86 -16.36
N LYS A 153 -14.43 -13.71 -17.14
CA LYS A 153 -14.38 -13.16 -18.50
C LYS A 153 -13.89 -11.72 -18.48
N MET A 154 -14.32 -10.92 -17.51
CA MET A 154 -13.88 -9.53 -17.38
C MET A 154 -12.38 -9.45 -17.05
N ILE A 155 -11.87 -10.23 -16.10
CA ILE A 155 -10.46 -10.28 -15.74
C ILE A 155 -9.62 -10.70 -16.95
N SER A 156 -10.02 -11.77 -17.66
CA SER A 156 -9.30 -12.27 -18.83
C SER A 156 -9.25 -11.25 -19.97
N LYS A 157 -10.31 -10.48 -20.18
CA LYS A 157 -10.33 -9.41 -21.18
C LYS A 157 -9.35 -8.27 -20.86
N LYS A 158 -9.18 -7.94 -19.57
CA LYS A 158 -8.23 -6.92 -19.14
C LYS A 158 -6.78 -7.37 -19.32
N ASP A 159 -6.48 -8.63 -19.05
CA ASP A 159 -5.12 -9.19 -19.21
C ASP A 159 -4.65 -9.11 -20.67
N GLN A 160 -5.52 -9.44 -21.63
CA GLN A 160 -5.22 -9.39 -23.07
C GLN A 160 -4.96 -7.98 -23.62
N ASN A 161 -5.52 -6.94 -23.02
CA ASN A 161 -5.34 -5.56 -23.47
C ASN A 161 -4.03 -4.91 -22.99
N HIS A 162 -3.18 -5.66 -22.28
CA HIS A 162 -1.93 -5.16 -21.70
C HIS A 162 -0.65 -5.80 -22.26
N GLU A 163 -0.76 -6.62 -23.30
CA GLU A 163 0.39 -7.23 -23.98
C GLU A 163 0.97 -6.36 -25.14
N ASP A 164 0.42 -5.14 -25.37
CA ASP A 164 0.90 -4.20 -26.41
C ASP A 164 1.77 -3.05 -25.81
#